data_c544e9cd6a954ae6fdfd83542a89cab3
#
_entry.id   c544e9cd6a954ae6fdfd83542a89cab3
#
_cell.length_a   1.000
_cell.length_b   1.000
_cell.length_c   1.000
_cell.angle_alpha   90.00
_cell.angle_beta   90.00
_cell.angle_gamma   90.00
#
_symmetry.space_group_name_H-M   'P 1'
#
loop_
_entity.id
_entity.type
_entity.pdbx_description
1 polymer ?
#
loop_
_entity_poly.entity_id
_entity_poly.type
_entity_poly.pdbx_seq_one_letter_code
_entity_poly.pdbx_strand_id
1 'polypeptide(L)'
;NFSTRNIFNKKAYKPLPMGDGQTLSLRLQKSRYYTTSSFSFTEPWLGGKKPRSLSFSIYNSKQFRYDYFTNRVDKDQRLNIVGATIGLGQRLQWPDNYFTLSQSISYQLYDLKDYPISTFSFSTGESNNLAYNITLGRSSAGPNPIFPKSGSDFSIGAKVTFPYSLVNNKDYATLEDQEKYRWLEYYKASFKGKWYTALTKDIVLMTNTEFGILGHYNKKLGDSPFERFFVGGDGMASYQLDGRETIALRGYENGRLSSIAGGTIYNKFQMEVRYPITLKPSASIYALGFVEAGNSYDGFKNFNPFQLKRSAGLGLRIFMPAFGLLGIDFAHGFDPLPGGTEKSGWQTHFIIGQQF
;
A
#
# COMPACT_ATOMS: atom_id res chain seq x y z
N ASN A 1 3.72 -15.08 -15.95
CA ASN A 1 3.00 -14.10 -16.77
C ASN A 1 3.10 -14.49 -18.23
N PHE A 2 1.98 -14.49 -18.93
CA PHE A 2 1.93 -14.70 -20.38
C PHE A 2 1.42 -13.41 -21.01
N SER A 3 2.08 -12.94 -22.07
CA SER A 3 1.65 -11.81 -22.87
C SER A 3 1.27 -12.33 -24.26
N THR A 4 0.02 -12.15 -24.69
CA THR A 4 -0.49 -12.65 -25.95
C THR A 4 -1.24 -11.55 -26.72
N ARG A 5 -1.23 -11.63 -28.05
CA ARG A 5 -1.83 -10.61 -28.92
C ARG A 5 -3.36 -10.60 -28.93
N ASN A 6 -3.99 -11.59 -28.61
CA ASN A 6 -5.40 -11.77 -28.38
C ASN A 6 -5.58 -13.25 -28.00
N ILE A 7 -5.79 -13.51 -26.75
CA ILE A 7 -5.92 -14.87 -26.22
C ILE A 7 -6.97 -15.70 -26.98
N PHE A 8 -7.99 -15.05 -27.52
CA PHE A 8 -9.08 -15.70 -28.26
C PHE A 8 -8.79 -15.87 -29.76
N ASN A 9 -7.70 -15.34 -30.28
CA ASN A 9 -7.36 -15.47 -31.70
C ASN A 9 -6.38 -16.63 -31.93
N LYS A 10 -6.84 -17.72 -32.63
CA LYS A 10 -6.03 -18.88 -32.94
C LYS A 10 -4.73 -18.56 -33.71
N LYS A 11 -4.69 -17.46 -34.46
CA LYS A 11 -3.50 -17.00 -35.17
C LYS A 11 -2.43 -16.41 -34.26
N ALA A 12 -2.80 -15.98 -33.04
CA ALA A 12 -1.89 -15.40 -32.06
C ALA A 12 -0.87 -16.42 -31.49
N TYR A 13 -1.10 -17.71 -31.66
CA TYR A 13 -0.25 -18.77 -31.11
C TYR A 13 0.78 -19.32 -32.10
N LYS A 14 0.94 -18.71 -33.29
CA LYS A 14 1.90 -19.16 -34.30
C LYS A 14 2.86 -18.02 -34.70
N PRO A 15 4.19 -18.29 -34.78
CA PRO A 15 4.95 -19.42 -34.25
C PRO A 15 5.22 -19.35 -32.76
N LEU A 16 5.10 -18.15 -32.14
CA LEU A 16 5.21 -17.85 -30.72
C LEU A 16 4.06 -16.95 -30.33
N PRO A 17 3.52 -17.06 -29.11
CA PRO A 17 2.48 -16.15 -28.62
C PRO A 17 3.04 -14.73 -28.58
N MET A 18 2.74 -13.93 -29.57
CA MET A 18 3.08 -12.51 -29.65
C MET A 18 1.80 -11.71 -29.45
N GLY A 19 1.73 -10.95 -28.37
CA GLY A 19 0.50 -10.35 -27.95
C GLY A 19 0.36 -8.86 -28.26
N ASP A 20 -0.86 -8.36 -28.10
CA ASP A 20 -1.17 -6.93 -27.99
C ASP A 20 -0.76 -6.36 -26.60
N GLY A 21 0.13 -7.08 -25.89
CA GLY A 21 0.54 -6.75 -24.52
C GLY A 21 -0.45 -7.24 -23.45
N GLN A 22 -1.43 -8.07 -23.80
CA GLN A 22 -2.31 -8.71 -22.83
C GLN A 22 -1.49 -9.52 -21.83
N THR A 23 -1.77 -9.37 -20.55
CA THR A 23 -1.07 -10.05 -19.47
C THR A 23 -2.03 -10.92 -18.71
N LEU A 24 -1.72 -12.22 -18.63
CA LEU A 24 -2.40 -13.17 -17.78
C LEU A 24 -1.42 -13.63 -16.70
N SER A 25 -1.83 -13.53 -15.46
CA SER A 25 -1.01 -13.94 -14.32
C SER A 25 -1.80 -14.89 -13.43
N LEU A 26 -1.17 -16.02 -13.13
CA LEU A 26 -1.62 -16.96 -12.12
C LEU A 26 -0.52 -17.04 -11.05
N ARG A 27 -0.88 -16.78 -9.80
CA ARG A 27 0.02 -16.90 -8.66
C ARG A 27 -0.57 -17.85 -7.64
N LEU A 28 0.22 -18.83 -7.25
CA LEU A 28 -0.09 -19.76 -6.18
C LEU A 28 1.07 -19.69 -5.19
N GLN A 29 0.74 -19.43 -3.93
CA GLN A 29 1.74 -19.34 -2.87
C GLN A 29 1.23 -20.10 -1.66
N LYS A 30 2.01 -21.02 -1.15
CA LYS A 30 1.67 -21.82 0.02
C LYS A 30 2.81 -21.81 1.01
N SER A 31 2.48 -21.48 2.24
CA SER A 31 3.35 -21.52 3.40
C SER A 31 2.69 -22.32 4.52
N ARG A 32 3.42 -22.57 5.60
CA ARG A 32 2.85 -23.13 6.81
C ARG A 32 1.76 -22.21 7.39
N TYR A 33 1.91 -20.90 7.25
CA TYR A 33 1.09 -19.87 7.88
C TYR A 33 -0.01 -19.31 6.99
N TYR A 34 0.13 -19.43 5.69
CA TYR A 34 -0.84 -18.87 4.75
C TYR A 34 -0.86 -19.64 3.44
N THR A 35 -1.98 -19.50 2.74
CA THR A 35 -2.14 -19.95 1.36
C THR A 35 -2.80 -18.83 0.58
N THR A 36 -2.18 -18.42 -0.53
CA THR A 36 -2.72 -17.38 -1.41
C THR A 36 -2.78 -17.90 -2.83
N SER A 37 -3.91 -17.70 -3.48
CA SER A 37 -4.10 -17.91 -4.91
C SER A 37 -4.65 -16.66 -5.55
N SER A 38 -4.11 -16.26 -6.69
CA SER A 38 -4.63 -15.12 -7.43
C SER A 38 -4.54 -15.36 -8.92
N PHE A 39 -5.57 -14.88 -9.61
CA PHE A 39 -5.65 -14.82 -11.05
C PHE A 39 -5.84 -13.36 -11.45
N SER A 40 -5.11 -12.88 -12.44
CA SER A 40 -5.34 -11.57 -13.02
C SER A 40 -5.16 -11.58 -14.54
N PHE A 41 -5.98 -10.78 -15.19
CA PHE A 41 -5.94 -10.52 -16.61
C PHE A 41 -5.93 -9.00 -16.84
N THR A 42 -5.09 -8.53 -17.73
CA THR A 42 -5.02 -7.13 -18.13
C THR A 42 -4.98 -7.02 -19.65
N GLU A 43 -5.93 -6.26 -20.20
CA GLU A 43 -5.95 -5.79 -21.58
C GLU A 43 -5.47 -4.33 -21.61
N PRO A 44 -4.25 -4.02 -22.11
CA PRO A 44 -3.71 -2.66 -22.07
C PRO A 44 -4.29 -1.72 -23.13
N TRP A 45 -4.92 -2.27 -24.19
CA TRP A 45 -5.42 -1.50 -25.33
C TRP A 45 -6.91 -1.75 -25.59
N LEU A 46 -7.74 -1.54 -24.59
CA LEU A 46 -9.18 -1.71 -24.70
C LEU A 46 -9.75 -0.87 -25.84
N GLY A 47 -10.30 -1.55 -26.87
CA GLY A 47 -10.81 -0.91 -28.08
C GLY A 47 -9.74 -0.53 -29.13
N GLY A 48 -8.48 -0.89 -28.92
CA GLY A 48 -7.41 -0.88 -29.93
C GLY A 48 -6.87 0.46 -30.41
N LYS A 49 -7.45 1.59 -29.98
CA LYS A 49 -7.13 2.93 -30.51
C LYS A 49 -6.50 3.89 -29.49
N LYS A 50 -6.77 3.70 -28.23
CA LYS A 50 -6.29 4.58 -27.15
C LYS A 50 -5.65 3.75 -26.04
N PRO A 51 -4.66 4.27 -25.31
CA PRO A 51 -4.03 3.58 -24.20
C PRO A 51 -5.00 3.55 -22.99
N ARG A 52 -5.99 2.69 -23.08
CA ARG A 52 -6.95 2.36 -22.01
C ARG A 52 -6.76 0.92 -21.63
N SER A 53 -6.50 0.67 -20.37
CA SER A 53 -6.36 -0.69 -19.86
C SER A 53 -7.60 -1.13 -19.13
N LEU A 54 -8.02 -2.36 -19.37
CA LEU A 54 -9.01 -3.07 -18.56
C LEU A 54 -8.30 -4.16 -17.78
N SER A 55 -8.48 -4.19 -16.48
CA SER A 55 -7.94 -5.23 -15.62
C SER A 55 -9.06 -5.95 -14.88
N PHE A 56 -8.87 -7.25 -14.72
CA PHE A 56 -9.72 -8.09 -13.89
C PHE A 56 -8.83 -8.94 -12.98
N SER A 57 -9.16 -9.04 -11.71
CA SER A 57 -8.44 -9.91 -10.79
C SER A 57 -9.38 -10.55 -9.78
N ILE A 58 -9.08 -11.80 -9.43
CA ILE A 58 -9.69 -12.51 -8.32
C ILE A 58 -8.56 -13.11 -7.47
N TYR A 59 -8.77 -13.13 -6.18
CA TYR A 59 -7.83 -13.75 -5.28
C TYR A 59 -8.53 -14.37 -4.06
N ASN A 60 -7.88 -15.38 -3.50
CA ASN A 60 -8.22 -15.97 -2.23
C ASN A 60 -6.93 -16.04 -1.39
N SER A 61 -7.01 -15.52 -0.19
CA SER A 61 -5.90 -15.56 0.76
C SER A 61 -6.40 -16.07 2.11
N LYS A 62 -5.81 -17.15 2.56
CA LYS A 62 -6.13 -17.80 3.83
C LYS A 62 -4.91 -17.73 4.73
N GLN A 63 -5.08 -17.11 5.88
CA GLN A 63 -4.05 -16.99 6.92
C GLN A 63 -4.46 -17.79 8.15
N PHE A 64 -3.53 -18.54 8.72
CA PHE A 64 -3.73 -19.34 9.91
C PHE A 64 -3.04 -18.69 11.12
N ARG A 65 -3.61 -18.88 12.30
CA ARG A 65 -3.00 -18.39 13.53
C ARG A 65 -1.75 -19.20 13.86
N TYR A 66 -0.69 -18.46 14.21
CA TYR A 66 0.52 -19.04 14.75
C TYR A 66 0.58 -18.82 16.26
N ASP A 67 0.73 -19.89 17.00
CA ASP A 67 0.95 -19.83 18.44
C ASP A 67 2.46 -19.85 18.71
N TYR A 68 2.97 -18.72 19.18
CA TYR A 68 4.39 -18.55 19.49
C TYR A 68 4.87 -19.39 20.68
N PHE A 69 3.96 -19.75 21.61
CA PHE A 69 4.32 -20.53 22.78
C PHE A 69 4.49 -22.01 22.45
N THR A 70 3.60 -22.56 21.64
CA THR A 70 3.63 -23.96 21.24
C THR A 70 4.39 -24.23 19.96
N ASN A 71 4.82 -23.16 19.24
CA ASN A 71 5.43 -23.20 17.91
C ASN A 71 4.59 -23.99 16.89
N ARG A 72 3.27 -23.88 17.00
CA ARG A 72 2.32 -24.60 16.15
C ARG A 72 1.41 -23.64 15.40
N VAL A 73 0.94 -24.09 14.26
CA VAL A 73 -0.07 -23.41 13.46
C VAL A 73 -1.41 -24.04 13.74
N ASP A 74 -2.34 -23.24 14.24
CA ASP A 74 -3.73 -23.64 14.39
C ASP A 74 -4.48 -23.35 13.09
N LYS A 75 -4.96 -24.39 12.41
CA LYS A 75 -5.68 -24.26 11.15
C LYS A 75 -7.18 -24.00 11.32
N ASP A 76 -7.70 -24.24 12.53
CA ASP A 76 -9.09 -23.97 12.86
C ASP A 76 -9.30 -22.47 13.11
N GLN A 77 -8.26 -21.79 13.56
CA GLN A 77 -8.23 -20.34 13.73
C GLN A 77 -7.66 -19.67 12.47
N ARG A 78 -8.54 -19.03 11.71
CA ARG A 78 -8.17 -18.52 10.39
C ARG A 78 -8.86 -17.22 10.02
N LEU A 79 -8.16 -16.43 9.21
CA LEU A 79 -8.70 -15.34 8.41
C LEU A 79 -8.67 -15.76 6.94
N ASN A 80 -9.83 -15.79 6.29
CA ASN A 80 -9.94 -16.04 4.87
C ASN A 80 -10.45 -14.77 4.17
N ILE A 81 -9.78 -14.36 3.10
CA ILE A 81 -10.15 -13.18 2.31
C ILE A 81 -10.34 -13.63 0.88
N VAL A 82 -11.54 -13.43 0.36
CA VAL A 82 -11.85 -13.61 -1.06
C VAL A 82 -12.10 -12.24 -1.66
N GLY A 83 -11.44 -11.93 -2.76
CA GLY A 83 -11.60 -10.64 -3.41
C GLY A 83 -11.70 -10.74 -4.93
N ALA A 84 -12.44 -9.79 -5.51
CA ALA A 84 -12.55 -9.57 -6.94
C ALA A 84 -12.44 -8.08 -7.24
N THR A 85 -11.74 -7.72 -8.31
CA THR A 85 -11.59 -6.32 -8.72
C THR A 85 -11.68 -6.19 -10.24
N ILE A 86 -12.43 -5.20 -10.70
CA ILE A 86 -12.45 -4.76 -12.10
C ILE A 86 -11.93 -3.33 -12.13
N GLY A 87 -10.94 -3.05 -12.97
CA GLY A 87 -10.29 -1.75 -13.06
C GLY A 87 -10.17 -1.25 -14.50
N LEU A 88 -10.29 0.06 -14.64
CA LEU A 88 -10.06 0.81 -15.87
C LEU A 88 -8.92 1.80 -15.62
N GLY A 89 -7.88 1.75 -16.44
CA GLY A 89 -6.79 2.71 -16.45
C GLY A 89 -6.76 3.47 -17.78
N GLN A 90 -6.50 4.77 -17.73
CA GLN A 90 -6.32 5.56 -18.94
C GLN A 90 -5.25 6.62 -18.76
N ARG A 91 -4.46 6.82 -19.80
CA ARG A 91 -3.52 7.93 -19.88
C ARG A 91 -4.28 9.17 -20.34
N LEU A 92 -4.13 10.26 -19.60
CA LEU A 92 -4.71 11.55 -19.96
C LEU A 92 -3.76 12.31 -20.88
N GLN A 93 -4.32 13.20 -21.71
CA GLN A 93 -3.54 14.06 -22.59
C GLN A 93 -3.47 15.52 -22.08
N TRP A 94 -4.31 15.85 -21.14
CA TRP A 94 -4.39 17.15 -20.52
C TRP A 94 -4.28 17.00 -18.99
N PRO A 95 -3.56 17.85 -18.28
CA PRO A 95 -2.76 19.01 -18.74
C PRO A 95 -1.45 18.63 -19.43
N ASP A 96 -0.94 17.41 -19.24
CA ASP A 96 0.21 16.84 -19.96
C ASP A 96 0.06 15.33 -20.14
N ASN A 97 0.98 14.70 -20.90
CA ASN A 97 0.95 13.28 -21.21
C ASN A 97 1.46 12.36 -20.08
N TYR A 98 1.79 12.88 -18.91
CA TYR A 98 2.28 12.11 -17.77
C TYR A 98 1.16 11.71 -16.82
N PHE A 99 -0.05 12.27 -16.97
CA PHE A 99 -1.18 11.93 -16.12
C PHE A 99 -1.82 10.61 -16.49
N THR A 100 -2.17 9.85 -15.46
CA THR A 100 -2.93 8.61 -15.54
C THR A 100 -4.12 8.67 -14.59
N LEU A 101 -5.28 8.21 -15.04
CA LEU A 101 -6.47 8.06 -14.24
C LEU A 101 -6.79 6.56 -14.16
N SER A 102 -6.86 6.04 -12.94
CA SER A 102 -7.26 4.67 -12.65
C SER A 102 -8.54 4.67 -11.84
N GLN A 103 -9.48 3.82 -12.23
CA GLN A 103 -10.76 3.62 -11.53
C GLN A 103 -10.99 2.13 -11.36
N SER A 104 -11.49 1.70 -10.22
CA SER A 104 -11.81 0.30 -10.01
C SER A 104 -12.95 0.11 -9.04
N ILE A 105 -13.70 -0.98 -9.24
CA ILE A 105 -14.65 -1.50 -8.27
C ILE A 105 -14.04 -2.77 -7.70
N SER A 106 -13.95 -2.86 -6.38
CA SER A 106 -13.44 -4.02 -5.66
C SER A 106 -14.46 -4.54 -4.66
N TYR A 107 -14.59 -5.84 -4.63
CA TYR A 107 -15.34 -6.54 -3.60
C TYR A 107 -14.41 -7.47 -2.83
N GLN A 108 -14.49 -7.46 -1.51
CA GLN A 108 -13.72 -8.30 -0.62
C GLN A 108 -14.62 -8.87 0.48
N LEU A 109 -14.58 -10.17 0.67
CA LEU A 109 -15.20 -10.87 1.79
C LEU A 109 -14.10 -11.27 2.77
N TYR A 110 -14.19 -10.80 4.00
CA TYR A 110 -13.38 -11.20 5.13
C TYR A 110 -14.18 -12.20 5.95
N ASP A 111 -13.67 -13.43 6.10
CA ASP A 111 -14.25 -14.49 6.91
C ASP A 111 -13.26 -14.86 8.03
N LEU A 112 -13.64 -14.54 9.28
CA LEU A 112 -12.86 -14.79 10.47
C LEU A 112 -13.46 -15.98 11.22
N LYS A 113 -12.63 -16.93 11.60
CA LYS A 113 -13.00 -18.03 12.48
C LYS A 113 -11.99 -18.12 13.63
N ASP A 114 -12.42 -17.71 14.82
CA ASP A 114 -11.60 -17.67 16.05
C ASP A 114 -10.22 -17.05 15.86
N TYR A 115 -10.14 -16.04 14.98
CA TYR A 115 -8.91 -15.39 14.60
C TYR A 115 -8.83 -13.99 15.24
N PRO A 116 -8.24 -13.88 16.44
CA PRO A 116 -8.13 -12.60 17.12
C PRO A 116 -7.09 -11.73 16.41
N ILE A 117 -7.54 -10.63 15.86
CA ILE A 117 -6.70 -9.57 15.32
C ILE A 117 -6.81 -8.38 16.27
N SER A 118 -5.69 -7.82 16.67
CA SER A 118 -5.64 -6.70 17.61
C SER A 118 -6.39 -5.44 17.15
N THR A 119 -6.68 -5.35 15.85
CA THR A 119 -7.41 -4.25 15.24
C THR A 119 -8.92 -4.44 15.21
N PHE A 120 -9.41 -5.68 15.43
CA PHE A 120 -10.84 -6.00 15.39
C PHE A 120 -11.39 -6.25 16.77
N SER A 121 -12.61 -5.82 16.99
CA SER A 121 -13.35 -6.07 18.23
C SER A 121 -14.05 -7.42 18.24
N PHE A 122 -13.97 -8.20 17.15
CA PHE A 122 -14.54 -9.54 17.02
C PHE A 122 -13.51 -10.51 16.39
N SER A 123 -13.54 -11.78 16.77
CA SER A 123 -12.64 -12.83 16.28
C SER A 123 -13.32 -13.82 15.33
N THR A 124 -14.65 -13.79 15.26
CA THR A 124 -15.46 -14.69 14.42
C THR A 124 -16.55 -13.88 13.73
N GLY A 125 -16.73 -14.10 12.44
CA GLY A 125 -17.76 -13.42 11.64
C GLY A 125 -17.29 -13.03 10.24
N GLU A 126 -18.20 -12.44 9.49
CA GLU A 126 -17.97 -12.02 8.11
C GLU A 126 -18.09 -10.50 7.97
N SER A 127 -17.20 -9.92 7.15
CA SER A 127 -17.29 -8.51 6.74
C SER A 127 -17.18 -8.38 5.23
N ASN A 128 -18.10 -7.64 4.64
CA ASN A 128 -18.16 -7.37 3.22
C ASN A 128 -17.67 -5.95 2.93
N ASN A 129 -16.79 -5.82 1.98
CA ASN A 129 -16.20 -4.55 1.55
C ASN A 129 -16.40 -4.36 0.05
N LEU A 130 -17.40 -3.57 -0.33
CA LEU A 130 -17.62 -3.13 -1.71
C LEU A 130 -17.16 -1.68 -1.84
N ALA A 131 -16.07 -1.47 -2.53
CA ALA A 131 -15.46 -0.16 -2.65
C ALA A 131 -15.25 0.27 -4.10
N TYR A 132 -15.47 1.55 -4.37
CA TYR A 132 -15.03 2.22 -5.57
C TYR A 132 -13.73 2.98 -5.27
N ASN A 133 -12.73 2.77 -6.13
CA ASN A 133 -11.43 3.42 -6.02
C ASN A 133 -11.20 4.29 -7.24
N ILE A 134 -10.69 5.49 -7.04
CA ILE A 134 -10.23 6.41 -8.08
C ILE A 134 -8.86 6.94 -7.71
N THR A 135 -7.93 6.92 -8.65
CA THR A 135 -6.57 7.45 -8.44
C THR A 135 -6.15 8.25 -9.66
N LEU A 136 -5.77 9.49 -9.41
CA LEU A 136 -5.10 10.34 -10.39
C LEU A 136 -3.62 10.36 -10.06
N GLY A 137 -2.81 9.86 -10.95
CA GLY A 137 -1.35 9.84 -10.84
C GLY A 137 -0.69 10.69 -11.91
N ARG A 138 0.50 11.22 -11.62
CA ARG A 138 1.39 11.85 -12.59
C ARG A 138 2.82 11.41 -12.32
N SER A 139 3.47 10.87 -13.33
CA SER A 139 4.86 10.42 -13.22
C SER A 139 5.69 11.01 -14.36
N SER A 140 6.54 11.98 -14.02
CA SER A 140 7.51 12.60 -14.91
C SER A 140 8.95 12.41 -14.42
N ALA A 141 9.14 11.61 -13.38
CA ALA A 141 10.46 11.32 -12.83
C ALA A 141 11.32 10.54 -13.86
N GLY A 142 12.52 11.02 -14.12
CA GLY A 142 13.35 10.33 -15.11
C GLY A 142 14.62 11.10 -15.49
N PRO A 143 15.29 10.67 -16.58
CA PRO A 143 15.00 9.51 -17.42
C PRO A 143 15.34 8.15 -16.80
N ASN A 144 16.15 8.13 -15.74
CA ASN A 144 16.51 6.88 -15.04
C ASN A 144 15.50 6.61 -13.91
N PRO A 145 14.70 5.55 -13.97
CA PRO A 145 13.69 5.25 -12.92
C PRO A 145 14.30 4.87 -11.57
N ILE A 146 15.54 4.36 -11.55
CA ILE A 146 16.23 3.94 -10.32
C ILE A 146 16.83 5.14 -9.60
N PHE A 147 17.36 6.09 -10.37
CA PHE A 147 17.99 7.30 -9.87
C PHE A 147 17.49 8.51 -10.66
N PRO A 148 16.23 8.92 -10.46
CA PRO A 148 15.70 10.12 -11.12
C PRO A 148 16.45 11.36 -10.66
N LYS A 149 16.89 12.19 -11.61
CA LYS A 149 17.59 13.45 -11.33
C LYS A 149 16.63 14.67 -11.38
N SER A 150 15.47 14.50 -11.97
CA SER A 150 14.46 15.56 -12.13
C SER A 150 13.07 15.00 -12.27
N GLY A 151 12.08 15.86 -12.19
CA GLY A 151 10.68 15.53 -12.36
C GLY A 151 9.97 15.23 -11.05
N SER A 152 8.75 14.75 -11.18
CA SER A 152 7.89 14.46 -10.03
C SER A 152 7.09 13.18 -10.24
N ASP A 153 6.68 12.59 -9.15
CA ASP A 153 5.88 11.40 -9.11
C ASP A 153 4.84 11.57 -7.99
N PHE A 154 3.59 11.83 -8.36
CA PHE A 154 2.55 12.03 -7.36
C PHE A 154 1.26 11.32 -7.71
N SER A 155 0.48 11.02 -6.69
CA SER A 155 -0.84 10.43 -6.81
C SER A 155 -1.80 10.98 -5.76
N ILE A 156 -3.05 11.19 -6.19
CA ILE A 156 -4.18 11.48 -5.33
C ILE A 156 -5.16 10.34 -5.51
N GLY A 157 -5.50 9.67 -4.42
CA GLY A 157 -6.42 8.54 -4.41
C GLY A 157 -7.61 8.79 -3.51
N ALA A 158 -8.77 8.27 -3.91
CA ALA A 158 -9.94 8.16 -3.06
C ALA A 158 -10.53 6.75 -3.16
N LYS A 159 -10.92 6.18 -2.03
CA LYS A 159 -11.61 4.90 -1.90
C LYS A 159 -12.86 5.13 -1.09
N VAL A 160 -14.00 4.78 -1.62
CA VAL A 160 -15.31 5.01 -1.00
C VAL A 160 -16.15 3.75 -1.05
N THR A 161 -16.87 3.50 0.03
CA THR A 161 -17.86 2.43 0.12
C THR A 161 -19.27 3.04 0.10
N PHE A 162 -20.28 2.21 -0.11
CA PHE A 162 -21.65 2.67 -0.03
C PHE A 162 -22.04 2.92 1.44
N PRO A 163 -22.76 4.02 1.77
CA PRO A 163 -23.17 4.36 3.12
C PRO A 163 -24.41 3.58 3.56
N TYR A 164 -24.28 2.28 3.78
CA TYR A 164 -25.41 1.37 4.11
C TYR A 164 -26.18 1.83 5.36
N SER A 165 -25.47 2.33 6.37
CA SER A 165 -26.05 2.75 7.65
C SER A 165 -26.97 3.95 7.56
N LEU A 166 -26.84 4.75 6.49
CA LEU A 166 -27.71 5.91 6.25
C LEU A 166 -29.02 5.54 5.55
N VAL A 167 -29.12 4.32 4.99
CA VAL A 167 -30.26 3.88 4.16
C VAL A 167 -31.06 2.72 4.77
N ASN A 168 -30.47 1.93 5.69
CA ASN A 168 -31.11 0.69 6.17
C ASN A 168 -31.93 0.84 7.45
N ASN A 169 -32.04 2.05 8.02
CA ASN A 169 -32.81 2.38 9.22
C ASN A 169 -32.49 1.54 10.48
N LYS A 170 -31.28 0.95 10.58
CA LYS A 170 -30.84 0.22 11.76
C LYS A 170 -30.21 1.17 12.79
N ASP A 171 -30.41 0.89 14.09
CA ASP A 171 -29.71 1.64 15.14
C ASP A 171 -28.35 1.00 15.45
N TYR A 172 -27.32 1.54 14.81
CA TYR A 172 -25.95 1.08 14.95
C TYR A 172 -25.33 1.31 16.36
N ALA A 173 -26.00 2.03 17.24
CA ALA A 173 -25.51 2.22 18.60
C ALA A 173 -25.71 0.96 19.46
N THR A 174 -26.69 0.12 19.14
CA THR A 174 -27.11 -1.05 19.93
C THR A 174 -26.65 -2.39 19.33
N LEU A 175 -26.11 -2.37 18.11
CA LEU A 175 -25.66 -3.59 17.43
C LEU A 175 -24.34 -4.11 18.00
N GLU A 176 -24.17 -5.42 18.02
CA GLU A 176 -22.87 -6.05 18.25
C GLU A 176 -21.90 -5.74 17.10
N ASP A 177 -20.61 -5.70 17.41
CA ASP A 177 -19.58 -5.27 16.46
C ASP A 177 -19.52 -6.15 15.20
N GLN A 178 -19.77 -7.47 15.31
CA GLN A 178 -19.85 -8.37 14.17
C GLN A 178 -20.98 -7.96 13.19
N GLU A 179 -22.16 -7.61 13.70
CA GLU A 179 -23.27 -7.16 12.88
C GLU A 179 -23.08 -5.74 12.37
N LYS A 180 -22.47 -4.89 13.20
CA LYS A 180 -22.13 -3.50 12.91
C LYS A 180 -21.18 -3.38 11.72
N TYR A 181 -20.18 -4.25 11.62
CA TYR A 181 -19.19 -4.27 10.54
C TYR A 181 -19.42 -5.33 9.48
N ARG A 182 -20.64 -5.87 9.38
CA ARG A 182 -20.99 -6.85 8.34
C ARG A 182 -20.85 -6.27 6.92
N TRP A 183 -21.16 -4.99 6.74
CA TRP A 183 -20.86 -4.21 5.55
C TRP A 183 -20.00 -3.03 5.96
N LEU A 184 -18.78 -2.98 5.42
CA LEU A 184 -17.84 -1.92 5.76
C LEU A 184 -18.24 -0.60 5.11
N GLU A 185 -18.22 0.46 5.92
CA GLU A 185 -18.52 1.81 5.50
C GLU A 185 -17.38 2.74 5.87
N TYR A 186 -16.77 3.36 4.86
CA TYR A 186 -15.74 4.35 5.05
C TYR A 186 -15.51 5.15 3.78
N TYR A 187 -14.90 6.28 3.94
CA TYR A 187 -14.17 6.95 2.88
C TYR A 187 -12.71 7.07 3.25
N LYS A 188 -11.84 6.89 2.28
CA LYS A 188 -10.39 7.00 2.46
C LYS A 188 -9.87 7.90 1.35
N ALA A 189 -9.05 8.91 1.72
CA ALA A 189 -8.35 9.76 0.77
C ALA A 189 -6.86 9.71 1.05
N SER A 190 -6.04 9.73 0.02
CA SER A 190 -4.59 9.72 0.14
C SER A 190 -3.93 10.62 -0.89
N PHE A 191 -2.84 11.24 -0.47
CA PHE A 191 -1.91 11.95 -1.33
C PHE A 191 -0.50 11.42 -1.09
N LYS A 192 0.22 11.12 -2.16
CA LYS A 192 1.64 10.76 -2.11
C LYS A 192 2.34 11.53 -3.22
N GLY A 193 3.44 12.21 -2.90
CA GLY A 193 4.14 13.02 -3.87
C GLY A 193 5.64 13.06 -3.63
N LYS A 194 6.41 12.73 -4.68
CA LYS A 194 7.86 12.79 -4.71
C LYS A 194 8.31 13.79 -5.76
N TRP A 195 9.30 14.58 -5.43
CA TRP A 195 9.95 15.54 -6.35
C TRP A 195 11.45 15.30 -6.32
N TYR A 196 12.06 15.40 -7.49
CA TYR A 196 13.48 15.19 -7.69
C TYR A 196 14.09 16.45 -8.28
N THR A 197 15.15 16.94 -7.64
CA THR A 197 15.86 18.15 -8.06
C THR A 197 17.36 17.87 -8.03
N ALA A 198 18.01 17.96 -9.17
CA ALA A 198 19.45 17.88 -9.24
C ALA A 198 20.06 19.15 -8.62
N LEU A 199 20.78 18.99 -7.49
CA LEU A 199 21.53 20.08 -6.87
C LEU A 199 22.86 20.31 -7.58
N THR A 200 23.48 19.22 -8.03
CA THR A 200 24.69 19.20 -8.86
C THR A 200 24.57 18.11 -9.91
N LYS A 201 25.63 17.87 -10.70
CA LYS A 201 25.65 16.75 -11.67
C LYS A 201 25.40 15.39 -11.03
N ASP A 202 25.84 15.21 -9.78
CA ASP A 202 25.82 13.92 -9.08
C ASP A 202 24.93 13.92 -7.84
N ILE A 203 24.63 15.07 -7.26
CA ILE A 203 23.82 15.16 -6.05
C ILE A 203 22.38 15.48 -6.43
N VAL A 204 21.45 14.66 -5.95
CA VAL A 204 20.01 14.84 -6.15
C VAL A 204 19.31 14.99 -4.80
N LEU A 205 18.51 16.02 -4.68
CA LEU A 205 17.54 16.16 -3.59
C LEU A 205 16.22 15.51 -4.01
N MET A 206 15.76 14.56 -3.22
CA MET A 206 14.40 14.01 -3.29
C MET A 206 13.60 14.51 -2.10
N THR A 207 12.43 15.07 -2.34
CA THR A 207 11.44 15.39 -1.31
C THR A 207 10.22 14.52 -1.49
N ASN A 208 9.64 14.05 -0.40
CA ASN A 208 8.43 13.24 -0.40
C ASN A 208 7.44 13.78 0.64
N THR A 209 6.18 13.86 0.26
CA THR A 209 5.08 14.22 1.14
C THR A 209 3.96 13.20 0.99
N GLU A 210 3.51 12.66 2.09
CA GLU A 210 2.40 11.71 2.12
C GLU A 210 1.36 12.14 3.14
N PHE A 211 0.12 11.96 2.79
CA PHE A 211 -1.02 12.26 3.65
C PHE A 211 -2.15 11.26 3.41
N GLY A 212 -2.80 10.81 4.45
CA GLY A 212 -3.94 9.91 4.33
C GLY A 212 -4.98 10.14 5.40
N ILE A 213 -6.23 9.98 5.02
CA ILE A 213 -7.40 10.11 5.88
C ILE A 213 -8.30 8.91 5.65
N LEU A 214 -8.76 8.32 6.73
CA LEU A 214 -9.85 7.34 6.79
C LEU A 214 -10.96 7.95 7.65
N GLY A 215 -12.18 7.97 7.15
CA GLY A 215 -13.33 8.49 7.90
C GLY A 215 -14.57 7.63 7.71
N HIS A 216 -15.60 7.95 8.46
CA HIS A 216 -16.89 7.26 8.47
C HIS A 216 -18.03 8.20 8.06
N TYR A 217 -19.12 7.65 7.55
CA TYR A 217 -20.32 8.41 7.21
C TYR A 217 -21.27 8.58 8.42
N ASN A 218 -21.30 7.59 9.31
CA ASN A 218 -22.19 7.54 10.45
C ASN A 218 -21.38 7.48 11.77
N LYS A 219 -21.57 8.47 12.63
CA LYS A 219 -20.89 8.56 13.93
C LYS A 219 -21.20 7.39 14.87
N LYS A 220 -22.41 6.80 14.78
CA LYS A 220 -22.81 5.65 15.60
C LYS A 220 -22.10 4.37 15.17
N LEU A 221 -21.73 4.27 13.88
CA LEU A 221 -20.90 3.17 13.36
C LEU A 221 -19.43 3.37 13.75
N GLY A 222 -18.93 4.60 13.67
CA GLY A 222 -17.54 4.92 13.93
C GLY A 222 -16.59 4.52 12.80
N ASP A 223 -15.29 4.60 13.08
CA ASP A 223 -14.25 4.29 12.09
C ASP A 223 -14.14 2.79 11.85
N SER A 224 -13.97 2.42 10.56
CA SER A 224 -13.74 1.04 10.18
C SER A 224 -12.53 0.46 10.91
N PRO A 225 -12.60 -0.78 11.42
CA PRO A 225 -11.43 -1.49 11.95
C PRO A 225 -10.48 -1.96 10.84
N PHE A 226 -10.94 -1.96 9.59
CA PHE A 226 -10.15 -2.28 8.41
C PHE A 226 -9.58 -1.00 7.77
N GLU A 227 -8.60 -1.16 6.90
CA GLU A 227 -8.02 -0.08 6.07
C GLU A 227 -7.26 1.00 6.84
N ARG A 228 -6.93 0.78 8.10
CA ARG A 228 -6.24 1.73 8.95
C ARG A 228 -4.77 1.88 8.59
N PHE A 229 -4.17 3.00 9.00
CA PHE A 229 -2.77 3.31 8.76
C PHE A 229 -1.90 2.90 9.94
N PHE A 230 -0.76 2.27 9.63
CA PHE A 230 0.26 1.87 10.60
C PHE A 230 1.57 2.55 10.23
N VAL A 231 1.96 3.56 10.99
CA VAL A 231 3.13 4.40 10.74
C VAL A 231 4.33 3.93 11.55
N GLY A 232 5.49 3.89 10.92
CA GLY A 232 6.77 3.51 11.51
C GLY A 232 7.46 2.38 10.75
N GLY A 233 8.77 2.29 10.89
CA GLY A 233 9.60 1.22 10.35
C GLY A 233 9.99 1.40 8.89
N ASP A 234 10.27 0.29 8.25
CA ASP A 234 10.76 0.21 6.86
C ASP A 234 9.63 0.17 5.81
N GLY A 235 8.38 0.07 6.23
CA GLY A 235 7.22 -0.06 5.35
C GLY A 235 7.06 -1.45 4.73
N MET A 236 7.87 -2.42 5.12
CA MET A 236 7.65 -3.80 4.74
C MET A 236 6.42 -4.32 5.49
N ALA A 237 5.38 -4.64 4.72
CA ALA A 237 4.17 -5.21 5.29
C ALA A 237 4.51 -6.56 5.94
N SER A 238 4.21 -6.71 7.22
CA SER A 238 4.09 -8.03 7.82
C SER A 238 2.97 -8.78 7.10
N TYR A 239 2.98 -10.12 7.14
CA TYR A 239 1.99 -11.00 6.48
C TYR A 239 0.55 -10.84 7.02
N GLN A 240 0.15 -9.64 7.40
CA GLN A 240 -1.19 -9.36 7.89
C GLN A 240 -2.06 -8.86 6.73
N LEU A 241 -3.12 -9.60 6.46
CA LEU A 241 -3.99 -9.41 5.31
C LEU A 241 -5.30 -8.68 5.68
N ASP A 242 -5.30 -7.89 6.74
CA ASP A 242 -6.45 -7.16 7.27
C ASP A 242 -6.74 -5.82 6.56
N GLY A 243 -6.14 -5.59 5.41
CA GLY A 243 -6.30 -4.36 4.64
C GLY A 243 -5.54 -3.14 5.20
N ARG A 244 -4.70 -3.36 6.24
CA ARG A 244 -3.88 -2.27 6.80
C ARG A 244 -2.92 -1.69 5.77
N GLU A 245 -2.66 -0.41 5.87
CA GLU A 245 -1.65 0.28 5.09
C GLU A 245 -0.46 0.64 5.98
N THR A 246 0.70 0.05 5.68
CA THR A 246 1.94 0.33 6.41
C THR A 246 2.66 1.51 5.77
N ILE A 247 2.92 2.53 6.59
CA ILE A 247 3.59 3.77 6.16
C ILE A 247 4.99 3.79 6.78
N ALA A 248 6.00 3.70 5.94
CA ALA A 248 7.38 3.75 6.42
C ALA A 248 7.71 5.09 7.08
N LEU A 249 8.31 5.04 8.26
CA LEU A 249 8.98 6.16 8.90
C LEU A 249 10.19 5.59 9.65
N ARG A 250 11.36 5.75 9.06
CA ARG A 250 12.61 5.17 9.53
C ARG A 250 13.04 5.78 10.87
N GLY A 251 13.79 5.04 11.67
CA GLY A 251 14.15 5.43 13.05
C GLY A 251 13.11 5.07 14.09
N TYR A 252 12.05 4.37 13.70
CA TYR A 252 11.01 3.82 14.57
C TYR A 252 10.74 2.38 14.20
N GLU A 253 10.24 1.59 15.14
CA GLU A 253 9.81 0.21 14.87
C GLU A 253 8.54 0.18 13.99
N ASN A 254 8.32 -0.94 13.29
CA ASN A 254 7.19 -1.11 12.37
C ASN A 254 5.84 -0.89 13.07
N GLY A 255 5.07 0.09 12.57
CA GLY A 255 3.72 0.42 13.03
C GLY A 255 3.62 1.05 14.42
N ARG A 256 4.73 1.26 15.14
CA ARG A 256 4.74 1.68 16.55
C ARG A 256 4.38 3.14 16.80
N LEU A 257 4.29 3.96 15.76
CA LEU A 257 3.80 5.33 15.86
C LEU A 257 2.27 5.43 15.79
N SER A 258 1.59 4.34 15.49
CA SER A 258 0.13 4.24 15.52
C SER A 258 -0.35 3.55 16.80
N SER A 259 -1.61 3.76 17.14
CA SER A 259 -2.27 2.95 18.18
C SER A 259 -2.33 1.48 17.78
N ILE A 260 -2.64 0.59 18.71
CA ILE A 260 -2.79 -0.85 18.45
C ILE A 260 -3.83 -1.12 17.36
N ALA A 261 -4.88 -0.31 17.31
CA ALA A 261 -5.93 -0.39 16.30
C ALA A 261 -5.52 0.22 14.95
N GLY A 262 -4.39 0.91 14.86
CA GLY A 262 -3.99 1.72 13.71
C GLY A 262 -4.60 3.12 13.74
N GLY A 263 -3.99 4.06 13.03
CA GLY A 263 -4.49 5.43 12.89
C GLY A 263 -5.51 5.61 11.78
N THR A 264 -6.30 6.65 11.88
CA THR A 264 -7.24 7.05 10.82
C THR A 264 -6.72 8.22 9.98
N ILE A 265 -5.73 8.93 10.47
CA ILE A 265 -5.05 10.01 9.76
C ILE A 265 -3.55 9.83 9.91
N TYR A 266 -2.79 10.10 8.86
CA TYR A 266 -1.35 10.23 8.95
C TYR A 266 -0.84 11.36 8.06
N ASN A 267 0.31 11.89 8.44
CA ASN A 267 1.13 12.75 7.60
C ASN A 267 2.60 12.33 7.66
N LYS A 268 3.31 12.49 6.55
CA LYS A 268 4.73 12.20 6.44
C LYS A 268 5.40 13.16 5.51
N PHE A 269 6.56 13.64 5.93
CA PHE A 269 7.47 14.49 5.15
C PHE A 269 8.84 13.84 5.15
N GLN A 270 9.52 13.87 4.03
CA GLN A 270 10.83 13.25 3.88
C GLN A 270 11.68 14.08 2.92
N MET A 271 12.93 14.25 3.26
CA MET A 271 13.97 14.80 2.39
C MET A 271 15.15 13.84 2.34
N GLU A 272 15.64 13.54 1.15
CA GLU A 272 16.81 12.72 0.93
C GLU A 272 17.79 13.41 0.01
N VAL A 273 19.04 13.46 0.41
CA VAL A 273 20.17 13.83 -0.46
C VAL A 273 20.79 12.52 -0.95
N ARG A 274 20.85 12.33 -2.25
CA ARG A 274 21.28 11.10 -2.91
C ARG A 274 22.55 11.33 -3.69
N TYR A 275 23.51 10.43 -3.57
CA TYR A 275 24.81 10.45 -4.28
C TYR A 275 25.03 9.12 -4.99
N PRO A 276 25.19 9.10 -6.34
CA PRO A 276 25.41 7.88 -7.10
C PRO A 276 26.86 7.40 -6.95
N ILE A 277 27.04 6.17 -6.52
CA ILE A 277 28.34 5.50 -6.51
C ILE A 277 28.60 4.88 -7.88
N THR A 278 27.61 4.22 -8.43
CA THR A 278 27.62 3.70 -9.80
C THR A 278 26.20 3.59 -10.35
N LEU A 279 25.99 3.94 -11.62
CA LEU A 279 24.71 3.82 -12.31
C LEU A 279 24.82 2.96 -13.57
N LYS A 280 25.61 1.88 -13.50
CA LYS A 280 25.78 0.96 -14.62
C LYS A 280 24.51 0.09 -14.81
N PRO A 281 24.19 -0.34 -16.02
CA PRO A 281 23.05 -1.22 -16.27
C PRO A 281 23.06 -2.52 -15.48
N SER A 282 24.26 -3.05 -15.18
CA SER A 282 24.41 -4.29 -14.40
C SER A 282 24.18 -4.11 -12.91
N ALA A 283 24.44 -2.92 -12.37
CA ALA A 283 24.18 -2.59 -10.98
C ALA A 283 24.15 -1.07 -10.81
N SER A 284 23.10 -0.55 -10.20
CA SER A 284 23.02 0.85 -9.76
C SER A 284 23.12 0.91 -8.24
N ILE A 285 24.13 1.63 -7.75
CA ILE A 285 24.39 1.78 -6.32
C ILE A 285 24.47 3.26 -5.99
N TYR A 286 23.72 3.68 -4.97
CA TYR A 286 23.78 5.06 -4.48
C TYR A 286 23.65 5.11 -2.95
N ALA A 287 24.35 6.04 -2.36
CA ALA A 287 24.24 6.41 -0.96
C ALA A 287 23.22 7.53 -0.78
N LEU A 288 22.63 7.62 0.37
CA LEU A 288 21.70 8.68 0.71
C LEU A 288 21.81 9.09 2.18
N GLY A 289 21.61 10.36 2.45
CA GLY A 289 21.32 10.89 3.77
C GLY A 289 19.89 11.41 3.79
N PHE A 290 19.17 11.21 4.88
CA PHE A 290 17.75 11.58 4.95
C PHE A 290 17.35 12.17 6.29
N VAL A 291 16.29 12.96 6.24
CA VAL A 291 15.48 13.38 7.38
C VAL A 291 14.03 13.06 7.09
N GLU A 292 13.32 12.56 8.09
CA GLU A 292 11.90 12.24 8.02
C GLU A 292 11.16 12.83 9.21
N ALA A 293 9.91 13.21 9.00
CA ALA A 293 9.01 13.65 10.03
C ALA A 293 7.58 13.22 9.69
N GLY A 294 6.88 12.64 10.63
CA GLY A 294 5.51 12.19 10.41
C GLY A 294 4.84 11.74 11.69
N ASN A 295 3.54 11.49 11.62
CA ASN A 295 2.82 10.94 12.75
C ASN A 295 1.53 10.25 12.31
N SER A 296 0.93 9.50 13.22
CA SER A 296 -0.36 8.85 13.09
C SER A 296 -1.33 9.38 14.14
N TYR A 297 -2.59 9.56 13.78
CA TYR A 297 -3.61 10.15 14.64
C TYR A 297 -4.90 9.35 14.58
N ASP A 298 -5.61 9.29 15.71
CA ASP A 298 -6.95 8.71 15.81
C ASP A 298 -8.00 9.82 15.76
N GLY A 299 -8.60 10.00 14.57
CA GLY A 299 -9.65 10.99 14.31
C GLY A 299 -9.17 12.43 14.15
N PHE A 300 -10.03 13.24 13.55
CA PHE A 300 -9.77 14.66 13.29
C PHE A 300 -9.59 15.53 14.55
N LYS A 301 -10.18 15.14 15.67
CA LYS A 301 -10.07 15.90 16.93
C LYS A 301 -8.64 15.91 17.46
N ASN A 302 -7.89 14.84 17.20
CA ASN A 302 -6.53 14.66 17.68
C ASN A 302 -5.49 15.05 16.63
N PHE A 303 -5.92 15.46 15.44
CA PHE A 303 -5.03 15.80 14.35
C PHE A 303 -4.34 17.15 14.59
N ASN A 304 -3.01 17.10 14.73
CA ASN A 304 -2.14 18.26 14.75
C ASN A 304 -1.00 18.06 13.76
N PRO A 305 -1.01 18.71 12.58
CA PRO A 305 -0.03 18.49 11.53
C PRO A 305 1.41 18.85 11.90
N PHE A 306 1.60 19.59 13.00
CA PHE A 306 2.92 20.01 13.49
C PHE A 306 3.46 19.12 14.62
N GLN A 307 2.65 18.23 15.16
CA GLN A 307 3.10 17.26 16.18
C GLN A 307 3.72 16.05 15.49
N LEU A 308 4.96 16.23 15.03
CA LEU A 308 5.66 15.24 14.21
C LEU A 308 6.68 14.47 15.02
N LYS A 309 6.83 13.19 14.71
CA LYS A 309 7.90 12.31 15.15
C LYS A 309 9.00 12.36 14.10
N ARG A 310 10.22 12.74 14.53
CA ARG A 310 11.33 13.11 13.64
C ARG A 310 12.42 12.05 13.69
N SER A 311 13.06 11.84 12.56
CA SER A 311 14.23 10.99 12.45
C SER A 311 15.21 11.50 11.40
N ALA A 312 16.45 11.03 11.49
CA ALA A 312 17.47 11.25 10.48
C ALA A 312 18.34 10.01 10.37
N GLY A 313 18.97 9.82 9.22
CA GLY A 313 19.79 8.66 8.99
C GLY A 313 20.56 8.68 7.68
N LEU A 314 21.30 7.60 7.49
CA LEU A 314 22.05 7.30 6.27
C LEU A 314 21.60 5.98 5.70
N GLY A 315 21.68 5.84 4.39
CA GLY A 315 21.30 4.60 3.74
C GLY A 315 22.11 4.30 2.48
N LEU A 316 22.03 3.05 2.08
CA LEU A 316 22.61 2.54 0.83
C LEU A 316 21.51 1.83 0.04
N ARG A 317 21.50 2.05 -1.25
CA ARG A 317 20.62 1.37 -2.20
C ARG A 317 21.43 0.66 -3.25
N ILE A 318 21.10 -0.59 -3.52
CA ILE A 318 21.72 -1.45 -4.52
C ILE A 318 20.61 -2.00 -5.39
N PHE A 319 20.59 -1.63 -6.65
CA PHE A 319 19.70 -2.22 -7.62
C PHE A 319 20.47 -3.15 -8.55
N MET A 320 19.98 -4.37 -8.67
CA MET A 320 20.49 -5.37 -9.62
C MET A 320 19.31 -5.94 -10.41
N PRO A 321 19.35 -6.01 -11.75
CA PRO A 321 18.23 -6.50 -12.56
C PRO A 321 17.71 -7.89 -12.18
N ALA A 322 18.59 -8.77 -11.68
CA ALA A 322 18.24 -10.13 -11.27
C ALA A 322 17.57 -10.20 -9.89
N PHE A 323 17.83 -9.25 -8.99
CA PHE A 323 17.39 -9.29 -7.58
C PHE A 323 16.46 -8.14 -7.20
N GLY A 324 16.35 -7.12 -8.06
CA GLY A 324 15.59 -5.90 -7.74
C GLY A 324 16.37 -4.93 -6.85
N LEU A 325 15.64 -4.10 -6.11
CA LEU A 325 16.20 -3.11 -5.21
C LEU A 325 16.43 -3.71 -3.82
N LEU A 326 17.65 -3.57 -3.33
CA LEU A 326 18.04 -3.87 -1.96
C LEU A 326 18.47 -2.58 -1.27
N GLY A 327 18.15 -2.40 -0.01
CA GLY A 327 18.54 -1.25 0.77
C GLY A 327 18.79 -1.58 2.21
N ILE A 328 19.68 -0.80 2.82
CA ILE A 328 19.91 -0.78 4.25
C ILE A 328 19.96 0.66 4.72
N ASP A 329 19.26 0.97 5.80
CA ASP A 329 19.23 2.28 6.43
C ASP A 329 19.57 2.18 7.91
N PHE A 330 20.39 3.09 8.37
CA PHE A 330 20.65 3.35 9.78
C PHE A 330 20.01 4.69 10.14
N ALA A 331 19.04 4.67 11.02
CA ALA A 331 18.23 5.81 11.35
C ALA A 331 18.10 6.01 12.85
N HIS A 332 18.14 7.26 13.30
CA HIS A 332 17.92 7.64 14.68
C HIS A 332 16.58 8.36 14.83
N GLY A 333 15.68 7.81 15.65
CA GLY A 333 14.43 8.45 16.05
C GLY A 333 14.65 9.39 17.22
N PHE A 334 14.32 10.66 17.06
CA PHE A 334 14.57 11.71 18.06
C PHE A 334 13.47 11.81 19.10
N ASP A 335 12.28 11.32 18.79
CA ASP A 335 11.09 11.48 19.63
C ASP A 335 10.66 10.13 20.24
N PRO A 336 10.01 10.15 21.40
CA PRO A 336 9.53 8.92 22.03
C PRO A 336 8.36 8.31 21.26
N LEU A 337 8.19 6.99 21.41
CA LEU A 337 7.01 6.27 20.95
C LEU A 337 5.75 6.75 21.70
N PRO A 338 4.54 6.60 21.13
CA PRO A 338 3.30 6.91 21.82
C PRO A 338 3.19 6.16 23.16
N GLY A 339 2.92 6.92 24.23
CA GLY A 339 2.86 6.40 25.61
C GLY A 339 4.20 6.16 26.29
N GLY A 340 5.33 6.35 25.58
CA GLY A 340 6.67 6.24 26.13
C GLY A 340 7.29 7.61 26.46
N THR A 341 8.37 7.60 27.23
CA THR A 341 9.16 8.79 27.58
C THR A 341 10.55 8.77 26.93
N GLU A 342 11.05 7.59 26.60
CA GLU A 342 12.37 7.42 26.00
C GLU A 342 12.33 7.58 24.48
N LYS A 343 13.40 8.17 23.92
CA LYS A 343 13.57 8.30 22.47
C LYS A 343 13.63 6.93 21.83
N SER A 344 13.15 6.82 20.59
CA SER A 344 13.24 5.57 19.82
C SER A 344 14.69 5.10 19.60
N GLY A 345 15.63 6.06 19.44
CA GLY A 345 17.05 5.75 19.31
C GLY A 345 17.42 5.21 17.92
N TRP A 346 18.51 4.44 17.87
CA TRP A 346 19.02 3.87 16.63
C TRP A 346 18.25 2.63 16.20
N GLN A 347 17.86 2.62 14.94
CA GLN A 347 17.15 1.52 14.27
C GLN A 347 17.84 1.19 12.95
N THR A 348 17.93 -0.10 12.63
CA THR A 348 18.37 -0.57 11.32
C THR A 348 17.19 -1.07 10.52
N HIS A 349 17.05 -0.59 9.29
CA HIS A 349 15.95 -0.95 8.40
C HIS A 349 16.47 -1.60 7.13
N PHE A 350 15.78 -2.65 6.68
CA PHE A 350 16.09 -3.30 5.42
C PHE A 350 14.99 -2.99 4.40
N ILE A 351 15.39 -2.84 3.15
CA ILE A 351 14.46 -2.66 2.04
C ILE A 351 14.73 -3.76 1.03
N ILE A 352 13.71 -4.54 0.74
CA ILE A 352 13.74 -5.61 -0.25
C ILE A 352 12.52 -5.45 -1.14
N GLY A 353 12.71 -5.23 -2.44
CA GLY A 353 11.55 -5.16 -3.32
C GLY A 353 11.85 -4.63 -4.72
N GLN A 354 10.93 -4.91 -5.61
CA GLN A 354 10.81 -4.22 -6.89
C GLN A 354 9.94 -2.99 -6.67
N GLN A 355 10.54 -1.84 -6.54
CA GLN A 355 9.82 -0.56 -6.55
C GLN A 355 10.06 0.12 -7.90
N PHE A 356 9.27 -0.28 -8.89
CA PHE A 356 9.21 0.39 -10.18
C PHE A 356 7.75 0.55 -10.58
#